data_a380a40c9732587a819f0fe579794d90
#
_entry.id   a380a40c9732587a819f0fe579794d90
#
_cell.length_a   1.000
_cell.length_b   1.000
_cell.length_c   1.000
_cell.angle_alpha   90.00
_cell.angle_beta   90.00
_cell.angle_gamma   90.00
#
_symmetry.space_group_name_H-M   'P 1'
#
loop_
_entity.id
_entity.type
_entity.pdbx_description
1 polymer ?
#
loop_
_entity_poly.entity_id
_entity_poly.type
_entity_poly.pdbx_seq_one_letter_code
_entity_poly.pdbx_strand_id
1 'polypeptide(L)'
;NPAANFNPLYIYGASGLGKTHLLQSIANYINLHKPSLRVIYTTCDKFINELIDSIYLNKGGNSRDKQARFRSRYRNCDVLLLDDVQFLAKKQAVQEELFHTFNELQSQNKQIVLTSDVPPKEIATLEERLRTRFEGGLIADIQPPDTETKIAILKQKSYERKVVISNDVLDFLARDSGTDVRTLEGRLTKVIFASKLHEQPITLELAANALNEAVSEEEHETVTSDKIISSVCAFYKISRENLLGKSKKKELVQPRQICAFLMCDIMNIPLVSIGEAMGGRDHTTIIHSREKVNNLLKVNDRVAKEVNDIKNIILKQ
;
A
#
# COMPACT_ATOMS: atom_id res chain seq x y z
N ASN A 1 -8.53 24.85 -20.79
CA ASN A 1 -8.59 26.03 -19.89
C ASN A 1 -8.96 25.55 -18.49
N PRO A 2 -8.07 25.69 -17.49
CA PRO A 2 -8.44 25.37 -16.10
C PRO A 2 -9.69 26.14 -15.69
N ALA A 3 -10.54 25.49 -14.90
CA ALA A 3 -11.81 25.97 -14.36
C ALA A 3 -12.92 26.37 -15.38
N ALA A 4 -12.70 26.16 -16.68
CA ALA A 4 -13.69 26.58 -17.67
C ALA A 4 -14.90 25.64 -17.75
N ASN A 5 -14.71 24.30 -17.66
CA ASN A 5 -15.79 23.35 -17.93
C ASN A 5 -15.95 22.26 -16.86
N PHE A 6 -14.88 21.79 -16.24
CA PHE A 6 -14.89 20.64 -15.33
C PHE A 6 -14.22 20.98 -14.00
N ASN A 7 -14.99 21.54 -13.06
CA ASN A 7 -14.47 21.99 -11.79
C ASN A 7 -15.45 21.68 -10.63
N PRO A 8 -15.09 20.74 -9.73
CA PRO A 8 -13.86 19.94 -9.70
C PRO A 8 -13.79 18.86 -10.79
N LEU A 9 -12.59 18.36 -11.08
CA LEU A 9 -12.38 17.11 -11.77
C LEU A 9 -12.02 16.05 -10.71
N TYR A 10 -12.85 15.04 -10.58
CA TYR A 10 -12.64 13.93 -9.65
C TYR A 10 -12.31 12.66 -10.44
N ILE A 11 -11.10 12.12 -10.25
CA ILE A 11 -10.61 10.95 -10.96
C ILE A 11 -10.50 9.80 -9.97
N TYR A 12 -11.17 8.68 -10.23
CA TYR A 12 -11.08 7.53 -9.36
C TYR A 12 -10.81 6.24 -10.12
N GLY A 13 -10.40 5.20 -9.40
CA GLY A 13 -10.12 3.87 -9.93
C GLY A 13 -9.22 3.11 -8.97
N ALA A 14 -9.12 1.80 -9.15
CA ALA A 14 -8.33 0.94 -8.26
C ALA A 14 -6.88 1.43 -8.09
N SER A 15 -6.24 1.02 -7.00
CA SER A 15 -4.83 1.35 -6.77
C SER A 15 -3.96 0.83 -7.92
N GLY A 16 -2.89 1.58 -8.27
CA GLY A 16 -1.96 1.16 -9.32
C GLY A 16 -2.37 1.49 -10.76
N LEU A 17 -3.53 2.11 -11.01
CA LEU A 17 -4.00 2.45 -12.36
C LEU A 17 -3.42 3.76 -12.95
N GLY A 18 -2.48 4.40 -12.26
CA GLY A 18 -1.79 5.58 -12.79
C GLY A 18 -2.45 6.93 -12.46
N LYS A 19 -3.38 7.01 -11.49
CA LYS A 19 -4.03 8.26 -11.07
C LYS A 19 -3.03 9.36 -10.72
N THR A 20 -2.07 9.06 -9.86
CA THR A 20 -0.97 9.95 -9.49
C THR A 20 -0.17 10.42 -10.71
N HIS A 21 0.12 9.51 -11.65
CA HIS A 21 0.84 9.83 -12.87
C HIS A 21 0.04 10.81 -13.75
N LEU A 22 -1.26 10.59 -13.88
CA LEU A 22 -2.15 11.49 -14.61
C LEU A 22 -2.20 12.88 -13.97
N LEU A 23 -2.30 12.94 -12.64
CA LEU A 23 -2.31 14.19 -11.89
C LEU A 23 -1.00 14.97 -12.07
N GLN A 24 0.15 14.29 -12.02
CA GLN A 24 1.47 14.88 -12.29
C GLN A 24 1.60 15.32 -13.76
N SER A 25 1.05 14.57 -14.70
CA SER A 25 1.03 14.93 -16.12
C SER A 25 0.23 16.21 -16.36
N ILE A 26 -0.90 16.38 -15.67
CA ILE A 26 -1.69 17.63 -15.70
C ILE A 26 -0.85 18.80 -15.17
N ALA A 27 -0.14 18.61 -14.03
CA ALA A 27 0.74 19.64 -13.47
C ALA A 27 1.83 20.04 -14.47
N ASN A 28 2.52 19.07 -15.05
CA ASN A 28 3.59 19.30 -16.01
C ASN A 28 3.08 20.01 -17.27
N TYR A 29 1.94 19.57 -17.79
CA TYR A 29 1.33 20.20 -18.96
C TYR A 29 1.00 21.68 -18.70
N ILE A 30 0.40 21.99 -17.53
CA ILE A 30 0.08 23.38 -17.18
C ILE A 30 1.36 24.21 -17.01
N ASN A 31 2.36 23.68 -16.32
CA ASN A 31 3.64 24.38 -16.12
C ASN A 31 4.36 24.69 -17.45
N LEU A 32 4.27 23.80 -18.43
CA LEU A 32 4.87 24.00 -19.74
C LEU A 32 4.10 25.00 -20.61
N HIS A 33 2.76 24.95 -20.61
CA HIS A 33 1.95 25.72 -21.54
C HIS A 33 1.37 26.99 -20.94
N LYS A 34 1.32 27.09 -19.59
CA LYS A 34 0.77 28.23 -18.84
C LYS A 34 1.63 28.50 -17.59
N PRO A 35 2.92 28.88 -17.75
CA PRO A 35 3.87 29.04 -16.64
C PRO A 35 3.47 30.16 -15.66
N SER A 36 2.55 31.04 -16.02
CA SER A 36 2.03 32.08 -15.13
C SER A 36 1.06 31.54 -14.08
N LEU A 37 0.50 30.35 -14.27
CA LEU A 37 -0.43 29.76 -13.32
C LEU A 37 0.31 29.09 -12.16
N ARG A 38 -0.10 29.40 -10.95
CA ARG A 38 0.42 28.74 -9.75
C ARG A 38 -0.28 27.40 -9.53
N VAL A 39 0.41 26.31 -9.87
CA VAL A 39 -0.06 24.94 -9.67
C VAL A 39 0.47 24.41 -8.35
N ILE A 40 -0.40 23.84 -7.51
CA ILE A 40 -0.04 23.12 -6.31
C ILE A 40 -0.45 21.65 -6.47
N TYR A 41 0.53 20.78 -6.49
CA TYR A 41 0.36 19.33 -6.35
C TYR A 41 0.71 18.92 -4.92
N THR A 42 -0.17 18.15 -4.28
CA THR A 42 0.06 17.58 -2.96
C THR A 42 -0.71 16.27 -2.79
N THR A 43 -0.21 15.39 -1.94
CA THR A 43 -0.99 14.23 -1.48
C THR A 43 -1.88 14.63 -0.31
N CYS A 44 -2.98 13.91 -0.11
CA CYS A 44 -3.87 14.15 1.03
C CYS A 44 -3.13 14.00 2.36
N ASP A 45 -2.24 13.00 2.51
CA ASP A 45 -1.43 12.84 3.71
C ASP A 45 -0.51 14.02 3.99
N LYS A 46 0.11 14.59 2.96
CA LYS A 46 0.94 15.78 3.11
C LYS A 46 0.11 17.00 3.51
N PHE A 47 -1.06 17.18 2.91
CA PHE A 47 -2.01 18.22 3.30
C PHE A 47 -2.42 18.11 4.77
N ILE A 48 -2.72 16.87 5.23
CA ILE A 48 -3.06 16.57 6.62
C ILE A 48 -1.91 16.91 7.56
N ASN A 49 -0.70 16.46 7.25
CA ASN A 49 0.46 16.69 8.10
C ASN A 49 0.80 18.19 8.20
N GLU A 50 0.77 18.92 7.09
CA GLU A 50 0.98 20.36 7.10
C GLU A 50 -0.09 21.12 7.91
N LEU A 51 -1.35 20.66 7.87
CA LEU A 51 -2.42 21.23 8.71
C LEU A 51 -2.15 20.94 10.19
N ILE A 52 -1.85 19.69 10.54
CA ILE A 52 -1.53 19.28 11.91
C ILE A 52 -0.35 20.09 12.45
N ASP A 53 0.71 20.24 11.67
CA ASP A 53 1.89 21.03 12.04
C ASP A 53 1.56 22.50 12.27
N SER A 54 0.61 23.05 11.48
CA SER A 54 0.14 24.42 11.65
C SER A 54 -0.63 24.64 12.95
N ILE A 55 -1.27 23.57 13.49
CA ILE A 55 -2.10 23.62 14.70
C ILE A 55 -1.29 23.28 15.96
N TYR A 56 -0.51 22.18 15.93
CA TYR A 56 0.06 21.56 17.12
C TYR A 56 1.52 21.91 17.45
N LEU A 57 2.32 22.38 16.49
CA LEU A 57 3.74 22.70 16.76
C LEU A 57 3.91 24.06 17.45
N ASN A 58 3.29 24.22 18.61
CA ASN A 58 3.30 25.43 19.46
C ASN A 58 4.50 25.53 20.42
N LYS A 59 5.66 24.94 20.10
CA LYS A 59 6.87 25.17 20.91
C LYS A 59 7.65 26.39 20.33
N GLY A 60 7.19 27.62 20.62
CA GLY A 60 8.01 28.83 20.50
C GLY A 60 7.75 29.76 19.30
N GLY A 61 6.56 29.77 18.69
CA GLY A 61 6.28 30.74 17.61
C GLY A 61 4.79 30.87 17.27
N ASN A 62 4.37 32.02 16.73
CA ASN A 62 3.00 32.40 16.40
C ASN A 62 2.23 31.30 15.61
N SER A 63 1.36 30.54 16.26
CA SER A 63 0.46 29.55 15.65
C SER A 63 -0.40 30.18 14.55
N ARG A 64 -0.80 31.45 14.73
CA ARG A 64 -1.60 32.21 13.74
C ARG A 64 -0.84 32.39 12.42
N ASP A 65 0.46 32.64 12.47
CA ASP A 65 1.28 32.82 11.26
C ASP A 65 1.44 31.53 10.48
N LYS A 66 1.56 30.36 11.14
CA LYS A 66 1.65 29.07 10.47
C LYS A 66 0.34 28.69 9.80
N GLN A 67 -0.78 28.88 10.48
CA GLN A 67 -2.10 28.66 9.88
C GLN A 67 -2.35 29.62 8.71
N ALA A 68 -1.98 30.89 8.85
CA ALA A 68 -2.08 31.87 7.76
C ALA A 68 -1.24 31.45 6.55
N ARG A 69 0.00 30.95 6.77
CA ARG A 69 0.86 30.42 5.69
C ARG A 69 0.28 29.17 5.04
N PHE A 70 -0.26 28.24 5.81
CA PHE A 70 -0.94 27.04 5.29
C PHE A 70 -2.12 27.47 4.40
N ARG A 71 -3.02 28.32 4.90
CA ARG A 71 -4.17 28.83 4.14
C ARG A 71 -3.73 29.59 2.90
N SER A 72 -2.76 30.49 3.03
CA SER A 72 -2.22 31.24 1.89
C SER A 72 -1.61 30.31 0.83
N ARG A 73 -0.96 29.23 1.22
CA ARG A 73 -0.41 28.24 0.29
C ARG A 73 -1.50 27.60 -0.55
N TYR A 74 -2.53 27.05 0.09
CA TYR A 74 -3.52 26.22 -0.60
C TYR A 74 -4.70 27.02 -1.18
N ARG A 75 -4.99 28.23 -0.67
CA ARG A 75 -6.10 29.06 -1.15
C ARG A 75 -5.68 30.09 -2.20
N ASN A 76 -4.37 30.40 -2.35
CA ASN A 76 -3.88 31.36 -3.33
C ASN A 76 -3.21 30.66 -4.54
N CYS A 77 -3.67 29.49 -4.95
CA CYS A 77 -3.20 28.82 -6.17
C CYS A 77 -4.25 28.94 -7.28
N ASP A 78 -3.82 28.81 -8.52
CA ASP A 78 -4.71 28.79 -9.68
C ASP A 78 -5.22 27.38 -9.98
N VAL A 79 -4.43 26.37 -9.61
CA VAL A 79 -4.78 24.95 -9.77
C VAL A 79 -4.33 24.18 -8.53
N LEU A 80 -5.28 23.52 -7.88
CA LEU A 80 -5.03 22.59 -6.79
C LEU A 80 -5.19 21.14 -7.29
N LEU A 81 -4.14 20.36 -7.20
CA LEU A 81 -4.11 18.95 -7.52
C LEU A 81 -3.90 18.17 -6.21
N LEU A 82 -4.93 17.49 -5.74
CA LEU A 82 -4.92 16.75 -4.47
C LEU A 82 -5.06 15.24 -4.73
N ASP A 83 -4.02 14.52 -4.39
CA ASP A 83 -3.92 13.08 -4.62
C ASP A 83 -4.40 12.28 -3.39
N ASP A 84 -5.09 11.18 -3.65
CA ASP A 84 -5.51 10.19 -2.65
C ASP A 84 -6.46 10.73 -1.57
N VAL A 85 -7.55 11.39 -1.98
CA VAL A 85 -8.52 12.00 -1.04
C VAL A 85 -9.29 10.99 -0.17
N GLN A 86 -9.22 9.69 -0.44
CA GLN A 86 -9.78 8.67 0.46
C GLN A 86 -9.17 8.70 1.87
N PHE A 87 -7.96 9.24 2.04
CA PHE A 87 -7.33 9.41 3.35
C PHE A 87 -7.94 10.50 4.23
N LEU A 88 -8.94 11.24 3.73
CA LEU A 88 -9.78 12.12 4.53
C LEU A 88 -10.71 11.37 5.48
N ALA A 89 -10.93 10.07 5.23
CA ALA A 89 -11.80 9.25 6.05
C ALA A 89 -11.47 9.38 7.56
N LYS A 90 -12.52 9.58 8.38
CA LYS A 90 -12.40 9.74 9.85
C LYS A 90 -11.60 10.95 10.35
N LYS A 91 -11.29 11.95 9.50
CA LYS A 91 -10.48 13.13 9.85
C LYS A 91 -11.30 14.42 9.77
N GLN A 92 -12.29 14.57 10.63
CA GLN A 92 -13.29 15.65 10.56
C GLN A 92 -12.69 17.07 10.49
N ALA A 93 -11.71 17.41 11.35
CA ALA A 93 -11.06 18.73 11.33
C ALA A 93 -10.34 19.04 10.01
N VAL A 94 -9.79 18.00 9.35
CA VAL A 94 -9.15 18.13 8.04
C VAL A 94 -10.19 18.33 6.94
N GLN A 95 -11.30 17.61 7.02
CA GLN A 95 -12.41 17.75 6.08
C GLN A 95 -13.00 19.16 6.13
N GLU A 96 -13.11 19.73 7.33
CA GLU A 96 -13.58 21.11 7.52
C GLU A 96 -12.63 22.13 6.87
N GLU A 97 -11.32 22.05 7.10
CA GLU A 97 -10.34 22.97 6.49
C GLU A 97 -10.27 22.80 4.97
N LEU A 98 -10.38 21.56 4.47
CA LEU A 98 -10.46 21.31 3.03
C LEU A 98 -11.74 21.88 2.43
N PHE A 99 -12.88 21.78 3.12
CA PHE A 99 -14.13 22.38 2.66
C PHE A 99 -14.01 23.89 2.50
N HIS A 100 -13.39 24.56 3.45
CA HIS A 100 -13.15 26.01 3.35
C HIS A 100 -12.18 26.35 2.21
N THR A 101 -11.12 25.57 2.04
CA THR A 101 -10.17 25.74 0.94
C THR A 101 -10.84 25.53 -0.41
N PHE A 102 -11.68 24.52 -0.51
CA PHE A 102 -12.45 24.20 -1.72
C PHE A 102 -13.38 25.37 -2.12
N ASN A 103 -14.16 25.88 -1.15
CA ASN A 103 -15.08 26.99 -1.40
C ASN A 103 -14.35 28.27 -1.84
N GLU A 104 -13.21 28.57 -1.21
CA GLU A 104 -12.39 29.73 -1.55
C GLU A 104 -11.89 29.63 -3.00
N LEU A 105 -11.32 28.49 -3.38
CA LEU A 105 -10.82 28.24 -4.74
C LEU A 105 -11.97 28.29 -5.77
N GLN A 106 -13.11 27.67 -5.45
CA GLN A 106 -14.25 27.64 -6.36
C GLN A 106 -14.85 29.06 -6.58
N SER A 107 -14.95 29.87 -5.52
CA SER A 107 -15.47 31.26 -5.61
C SER A 107 -14.58 32.16 -6.48
N GLN A 108 -13.28 31.83 -6.56
CA GLN A 108 -12.30 32.53 -7.39
C GLN A 108 -12.12 31.92 -8.78
N ASN A 109 -12.96 30.94 -9.17
CA ASN A 109 -12.84 30.19 -10.43
C ASN A 109 -11.47 29.52 -10.61
N LYS A 110 -10.89 28.95 -9.54
CA LYS A 110 -9.65 28.21 -9.57
C LYS A 110 -9.94 26.73 -9.79
N GLN A 111 -9.07 26.04 -10.53
CA GLN A 111 -9.24 24.63 -10.85
C GLN A 111 -8.90 23.73 -9.65
N ILE A 112 -9.75 22.75 -9.42
CA ILE A 112 -9.51 21.67 -8.43
C ILE A 112 -9.54 20.34 -9.17
N VAL A 113 -8.52 19.50 -8.96
CA VAL A 113 -8.47 18.12 -9.45
C VAL A 113 -8.17 17.21 -8.25
N LEU A 114 -8.97 16.17 -8.12
CA LEU A 114 -8.90 15.23 -7.00
C LEU A 114 -8.70 13.82 -7.54
N THR A 115 -7.92 13.01 -6.85
CA THR A 115 -7.84 11.58 -7.15
C THR A 115 -8.22 10.74 -5.94
N SER A 116 -8.76 9.54 -6.17
CA SER A 116 -9.15 8.59 -5.13
C SER A 116 -9.12 7.15 -5.64
N ASP A 117 -9.03 6.19 -4.72
CA ASP A 117 -9.21 4.78 -5.07
C ASP A 117 -10.70 4.40 -5.23
N VAL A 118 -11.61 5.23 -4.71
CA VAL A 118 -13.06 4.96 -4.70
C VAL A 118 -13.86 6.22 -5.09
N PRO A 119 -15.09 6.09 -5.58
CA PRO A 119 -15.95 7.24 -5.85
C PRO A 119 -16.30 7.99 -4.54
N PRO A 120 -16.72 9.27 -4.61
CA PRO A 120 -17.01 10.09 -3.42
C PRO A 120 -18.00 9.46 -2.43
N LYS A 121 -18.99 8.73 -2.94
CA LYS A 121 -20.02 8.05 -2.13
C LYS A 121 -19.46 6.93 -1.24
N GLU A 122 -18.36 6.32 -1.65
CA GLU A 122 -17.74 5.18 -0.96
C GLU A 122 -16.65 5.60 0.02
N ILE A 123 -16.26 6.88 0.06
CA ILE A 123 -15.31 7.36 1.07
C ILE A 123 -16.00 7.32 2.44
N ALA A 124 -15.52 6.42 3.30
CA ALA A 124 -16.09 6.23 4.63
C ALA A 124 -16.03 7.54 5.45
N THR A 125 -17.13 7.91 6.11
CA THR A 125 -17.23 9.09 6.99
C THR A 125 -16.90 10.43 6.31
N LEU A 126 -17.01 10.52 4.99
CA LEU A 126 -16.90 11.80 4.28
C LEU A 126 -18.14 12.65 4.59
N GLU A 127 -17.92 13.89 5.04
CA GLU A 127 -19.01 14.83 5.30
C GLU A 127 -19.83 15.12 4.04
N GLU A 128 -21.15 15.16 4.19
CA GLU A 128 -22.12 15.38 3.11
C GLU A 128 -21.78 16.62 2.26
N ARG A 129 -21.38 17.70 2.93
CA ARG A 129 -21.03 18.98 2.27
C ARG A 129 -19.80 18.85 1.36
N LEU A 130 -18.77 18.03 1.74
CA LEU A 130 -17.61 17.74 0.89
C LEU A 130 -17.98 16.78 -0.22
N ARG A 131 -18.76 15.74 0.08
CA ARG A 131 -19.25 14.81 -0.93
C ARG A 131 -19.98 15.53 -2.05
N THR A 132 -20.93 16.40 -1.72
CA THR A 132 -21.66 17.21 -2.69
C THR A 132 -20.73 18.09 -3.54
N ARG A 133 -19.65 18.63 -2.95
CA ARG A 133 -18.66 19.42 -3.69
C ARG A 133 -17.85 18.56 -4.66
N PHE A 134 -17.45 17.37 -4.25
CA PHE A 134 -16.72 16.45 -5.12
C PHE A 134 -17.58 15.96 -6.29
N GLU A 135 -18.87 15.74 -6.06
CA GLU A 135 -19.84 15.33 -7.05
C GLU A 135 -20.33 16.48 -7.95
N GLY A 136 -20.14 17.73 -7.55
CA GLY A 136 -20.59 18.90 -8.29
C GLY A 136 -19.86 19.19 -9.60
N GLY A 137 -18.83 18.42 -9.93
CA GLY A 137 -18.05 18.56 -11.15
C GLY A 137 -18.08 17.33 -12.05
N LEU A 138 -16.98 17.07 -12.75
CA LEU A 138 -16.83 15.85 -13.58
C LEU A 138 -16.21 14.73 -12.73
N ILE A 139 -16.88 13.60 -12.69
CA ILE A 139 -16.34 12.36 -12.13
C ILE A 139 -15.92 11.46 -13.28
N ALA A 140 -14.65 11.05 -13.27
CA ALA A 140 -14.06 10.17 -14.28
C ALA A 140 -13.48 8.92 -13.61
N ASP A 141 -13.84 7.74 -14.07
CA ASP A 141 -13.26 6.48 -13.60
C ASP A 141 -12.13 6.02 -14.52
N ILE A 142 -11.08 5.48 -13.92
CA ILE A 142 -9.98 4.84 -14.63
C ILE A 142 -10.17 3.34 -14.53
N GLN A 143 -10.44 2.72 -15.68
CA GLN A 143 -10.57 1.28 -15.82
C GLN A 143 -9.20 0.59 -15.93
N PRO A 144 -9.10 -0.68 -15.53
CA PRO A 144 -7.90 -1.47 -15.77
C PRO A 144 -7.54 -1.48 -17.27
N PRO A 145 -6.25 -1.36 -17.61
CA PRO A 145 -5.80 -1.38 -19.00
C PRO A 145 -6.06 -2.75 -19.64
N ASP A 146 -6.52 -2.75 -20.87
CA ASP A 146 -6.56 -3.95 -21.70
C ASP A 146 -5.14 -4.38 -22.10
N THR A 147 -5.03 -5.55 -22.75
CA THR A 147 -3.72 -6.11 -23.13
C THR A 147 -2.96 -5.19 -24.08
N GLU A 148 -3.63 -4.55 -25.00
CA GLU A 148 -3.01 -3.64 -25.97
C GLU A 148 -2.43 -2.40 -25.27
N THR A 149 -3.20 -1.83 -24.36
CA THR A 149 -2.75 -0.70 -23.53
C THR A 149 -1.56 -1.09 -22.63
N LYS A 150 -1.60 -2.29 -22.02
CA LYS A 150 -0.46 -2.81 -21.23
C LYS A 150 0.82 -2.92 -22.06
N ILE A 151 0.73 -3.45 -23.27
CA ILE A 151 1.86 -3.54 -24.22
C ILE A 151 2.37 -2.14 -24.58
N ALA A 152 1.47 -1.20 -24.85
CA ALA A 152 1.85 0.19 -25.14
C ALA A 152 2.59 0.84 -23.95
N ILE A 153 2.11 0.63 -22.71
CA ILE A 153 2.78 1.08 -21.50
C ILE A 153 4.18 0.46 -21.37
N LEU A 154 4.29 -0.86 -21.57
CA LEU A 154 5.58 -1.56 -21.51
C LEU A 154 6.57 -1.04 -22.56
N LYS A 155 6.12 -0.80 -23.80
CA LYS A 155 6.92 -0.20 -24.88
C LYS A 155 7.46 1.17 -24.48
N GLN A 156 6.58 2.03 -23.99
CA GLN A 156 6.96 3.38 -23.55
C GLN A 156 7.99 3.31 -22.39
N LYS A 157 7.76 2.47 -21.39
CA LYS A 157 8.67 2.29 -20.26
C LYS A 157 10.01 1.68 -20.64
N SER A 158 10.02 0.78 -21.61
CA SER A 158 11.26 0.21 -22.18
C SER A 158 12.07 1.29 -22.91
N TYR A 159 11.41 2.14 -23.69
CA TYR A 159 12.04 3.26 -24.38
C TYR A 159 12.66 4.26 -23.39
N GLU A 160 11.91 4.66 -22.35
CA GLU A 160 12.40 5.55 -21.28
C GLU A 160 13.65 5.00 -20.60
N ARG A 161 13.73 3.68 -20.42
CA ARG A 161 14.87 2.97 -19.82
C ARG A 161 15.98 2.62 -20.81
N LYS A 162 15.82 2.98 -22.08
CA LYS A 162 16.75 2.71 -23.20
C LYS A 162 17.05 1.20 -23.35
N VAL A 163 16.03 0.36 -23.21
CA VAL A 163 16.15 -1.09 -23.35
C VAL A 163 15.29 -1.54 -24.52
N VAL A 164 15.89 -2.39 -25.37
CA VAL A 164 15.17 -3.00 -26.52
C VAL A 164 14.56 -4.32 -26.05
N ILE A 165 13.25 -4.48 -26.22
CA ILE A 165 12.51 -5.67 -25.84
C ILE A 165 11.68 -6.13 -27.05
N SER A 166 11.69 -7.43 -27.33
CA SER A 166 10.89 -8.02 -28.43
C SER A 166 9.41 -8.01 -28.10
N ASN A 167 8.57 -8.02 -29.15
CA ASN A 167 7.12 -8.05 -28.97
C ASN A 167 6.67 -9.30 -28.18
N ASP A 168 7.27 -10.47 -28.40
CA ASP A 168 6.93 -11.71 -27.72
C ASP A 168 7.12 -11.61 -26.19
N VAL A 169 8.20 -10.93 -25.76
CA VAL A 169 8.45 -10.66 -24.33
C VAL A 169 7.46 -9.63 -23.79
N LEU A 170 7.13 -8.59 -24.55
CA LEU A 170 6.12 -7.61 -24.14
C LEU A 170 4.74 -8.25 -23.98
N ASP A 171 4.35 -9.12 -24.92
CA ASP A 171 3.11 -9.89 -24.85
C ASP A 171 3.09 -10.82 -23.62
N PHE A 172 4.20 -11.49 -23.36
CA PHE A 172 4.36 -12.37 -22.18
C PHE A 172 4.21 -11.57 -20.88
N LEU A 173 4.87 -10.41 -20.79
CA LEU A 173 4.78 -9.56 -19.60
C LEU A 173 3.36 -9.01 -19.36
N ALA A 174 2.61 -8.74 -20.46
CA ALA A 174 1.27 -8.17 -20.40
C ALA A 174 0.20 -9.18 -19.95
N ARG A 175 0.33 -10.47 -20.36
CA ARG A 175 -0.71 -11.49 -20.15
C ARG A 175 -1.02 -11.77 -18.69
N ASP A 176 -0.01 -11.97 -17.86
CA ASP A 176 -0.17 -12.41 -16.46
C ASP A 176 0.09 -11.27 -15.44
N SER A 177 0.02 -10.02 -15.85
CA SER A 177 0.35 -8.88 -15.03
C SER A 177 -0.79 -8.38 -14.12
N GLY A 178 -1.90 -9.12 -14.04
CA GLY A 178 -3.07 -8.63 -13.31
C GLY A 178 -3.69 -7.37 -13.92
N THR A 179 -4.35 -6.55 -13.12
CA THR A 179 -5.05 -5.32 -13.57
C THR A 179 -4.26 -4.04 -13.29
N ASP A 180 -3.15 -4.12 -12.56
CA ASP A 180 -2.43 -3.00 -11.96
C ASP A 180 -1.15 -2.70 -12.75
N VAL A 181 -0.96 -1.42 -13.11
CA VAL A 181 0.19 -0.94 -13.89
C VAL A 181 1.49 -0.99 -13.07
N ARG A 182 1.44 -0.89 -11.73
CA ARG A 182 2.64 -1.00 -10.89
C ARG A 182 3.21 -2.42 -10.95
N THR A 183 2.35 -3.43 -10.91
CA THR A 183 2.74 -4.83 -11.08
C THR A 183 3.36 -5.04 -12.46
N LEU A 184 2.76 -4.46 -13.51
CA LEU A 184 3.30 -4.50 -14.86
C LEU A 184 4.71 -3.89 -14.96
N GLU A 185 4.92 -2.70 -14.38
CA GLU A 185 6.23 -2.05 -14.31
C GLU A 185 7.23 -2.82 -13.45
N GLY A 186 6.78 -3.47 -12.38
CA GLY A 186 7.56 -4.34 -11.52
C GLY A 186 8.11 -5.55 -12.29
N ARG A 187 7.26 -6.23 -13.06
CA ARG A 187 7.66 -7.35 -13.94
C ARG A 187 8.72 -6.92 -14.95
N LEU A 188 8.49 -5.79 -15.63
CA LEU A 188 9.47 -5.22 -16.55
C LEU A 188 10.82 -4.93 -15.87
N THR A 189 10.78 -4.38 -14.67
CA THR A 189 11.98 -4.05 -13.89
C THR A 189 12.77 -5.30 -13.52
N LYS A 190 12.09 -6.38 -13.09
CA LYS A 190 12.70 -7.67 -12.75
C LYS A 190 13.42 -8.27 -13.96
N VAL A 191 12.80 -8.26 -15.14
CA VAL A 191 13.40 -8.78 -16.37
C VAL A 191 14.61 -7.96 -16.83
N ILE A 192 14.54 -6.63 -16.76
CA ILE A 192 15.68 -5.76 -17.07
C ILE A 192 16.84 -6.00 -16.08
N PHE A 193 16.53 -6.20 -14.81
CA PHE A 193 17.54 -6.49 -13.78
C PHE A 193 18.22 -7.84 -14.04
N ALA A 194 17.44 -8.89 -14.33
CA ALA A 194 17.99 -10.22 -14.66
C ALA A 194 18.90 -10.17 -15.90
N SER A 195 18.49 -9.46 -16.95
CA SER A 195 19.30 -9.25 -18.15
C SER A 195 20.65 -8.61 -17.83
N LYS A 196 20.66 -7.60 -16.97
CA LYS A 196 21.89 -6.92 -16.55
C LYS A 196 22.76 -7.77 -15.64
N LEU A 197 22.14 -8.54 -14.73
CA LEU A 197 22.86 -9.40 -13.79
C LEU A 197 23.59 -10.56 -14.49
N HIS A 198 22.94 -11.16 -15.48
CA HIS A 198 23.49 -12.28 -16.24
C HIS A 198 24.23 -11.86 -17.51
N GLU A 199 24.30 -10.54 -17.80
CA GLU A 199 24.90 -9.97 -19.02
C GLU A 199 24.32 -10.61 -20.30
N GLN A 200 23.02 -10.92 -20.31
CA GLN A 200 22.32 -11.60 -21.40
C GLN A 200 21.25 -10.72 -22.03
N PRO A 201 20.99 -10.88 -23.35
CA PRO A 201 19.88 -10.18 -23.98
C PRO A 201 18.52 -10.61 -23.39
N ILE A 202 17.54 -9.70 -23.45
CA ILE A 202 16.18 -9.99 -22.96
C ILE A 202 15.49 -10.91 -23.96
N THR A 203 15.40 -12.20 -23.60
CA THR A 203 14.67 -13.24 -24.33
C THR A 203 13.42 -13.66 -23.57
N LEU A 204 12.52 -14.37 -24.25
CA LEU A 204 11.33 -14.95 -23.60
C LEU A 204 11.70 -15.93 -22.48
N GLU A 205 12.75 -16.72 -22.68
CA GLU A 205 13.28 -17.66 -21.69
C GLU A 205 13.81 -16.94 -20.46
N LEU A 206 14.64 -15.90 -20.66
CA LEU A 206 15.15 -15.09 -19.57
C LEU A 206 13.99 -14.39 -18.80
N ALA A 207 12.99 -13.88 -19.51
CA ALA A 207 11.84 -13.25 -18.90
C ALA A 207 11.01 -14.25 -18.07
N ALA A 208 10.79 -15.47 -18.59
CA ALA A 208 10.08 -16.51 -17.87
C ALA A 208 10.85 -16.94 -16.61
N ASN A 209 12.16 -17.14 -16.72
CA ASN A 209 13.03 -17.52 -15.60
C ASN A 209 13.07 -16.41 -14.54
N ALA A 210 13.25 -15.14 -14.95
CA ALA A 210 13.30 -14.00 -14.04
C ALA A 210 11.99 -13.80 -13.25
N LEU A 211 10.86 -14.10 -13.86
CA LEU A 211 9.56 -14.02 -13.18
C LEU A 211 9.29 -15.24 -12.32
N ASN A 212 9.75 -16.43 -12.73
CA ASN A 212 9.66 -17.65 -11.94
C ASN A 212 10.64 -17.63 -10.76
N GLU A 213 11.85 -17.13 -10.95
CA GLU A 213 12.80 -16.88 -9.85
C GLU A 213 12.24 -15.85 -8.85
N ALA A 214 11.51 -14.85 -9.32
CA ALA A 214 10.86 -13.89 -8.45
C ALA A 214 9.58 -14.44 -7.78
N VAL A 215 8.91 -15.39 -8.40
CA VAL A 215 7.82 -16.19 -7.77
C VAL A 215 8.43 -17.20 -6.79
N SER A 216 9.61 -17.75 -7.07
CA SER A 216 10.35 -18.60 -6.13
C SER A 216 11.09 -17.79 -5.05
N GLU A 217 11.33 -16.50 -5.25
CA GLU A 217 11.80 -15.58 -4.20
C GLU A 217 10.63 -14.98 -3.38
N GLU A 218 9.41 -14.90 -3.94
CA GLU A 218 8.16 -14.65 -3.22
C GLU A 218 7.55 -15.96 -2.66
N GLU A 219 7.91 -17.11 -3.16
CA GLU A 219 8.10 -18.36 -2.43
C GLU A 219 9.43 -18.31 -1.61
N HIS A 220 9.78 -17.16 -1.05
CA HIS A 220 10.41 -17.20 0.25
C HIS A 220 9.52 -18.09 1.05
N GLU A 221 9.92 -19.38 1.06
CA GLU A 221 9.38 -20.40 1.91
C GLU A 221 8.22 -19.82 2.70
N THR A 222 7.02 -19.82 2.12
CA THR A 222 5.83 -19.49 2.87
C THR A 222 5.98 -20.32 4.10
N VAL A 223 6.31 -19.65 5.22
CA VAL A 223 6.67 -20.35 6.44
C VAL A 223 5.51 -21.27 6.71
N THR A 224 5.67 -22.56 6.34
CA THR A 224 4.59 -23.53 6.44
C THR A 224 4.36 -23.84 7.91
N SER A 225 3.15 -24.22 8.26
CA SER A 225 2.83 -24.69 9.62
C SER A 225 3.82 -25.75 10.07
N ASP A 226 4.25 -26.62 9.16
CA ASP A 226 5.22 -27.69 9.42
C ASP A 226 6.61 -27.16 9.76
N LYS A 227 7.07 -26.08 9.10
CA LYS A 227 8.36 -25.47 9.42
C LYS A 227 8.34 -24.81 10.81
N ILE A 228 7.25 -24.11 11.16
CA ILE A 228 7.09 -23.53 12.50
C ILE A 228 7.05 -24.62 13.57
N ILE A 229 6.26 -25.69 13.35
CA ILE A 229 6.18 -26.84 14.26
C ILE A 229 7.56 -27.46 14.45
N SER A 230 8.29 -27.74 13.37
CA SER A 230 9.62 -28.35 13.42
C SER A 230 10.63 -27.48 14.15
N SER A 231 10.62 -26.16 13.91
CA SER A 231 11.52 -25.21 14.58
C SER A 231 11.24 -25.13 16.08
N VAL A 232 9.97 -25.09 16.49
CA VAL A 232 9.57 -25.10 17.90
C VAL A 232 9.95 -26.43 18.57
N CYS A 233 9.71 -27.58 17.89
CA CYS A 233 10.12 -28.89 18.38
C CYS A 233 11.62 -28.98 18.58
N ALA A 234 12.41 -28.50 17.64
CA ALA A 234 13.87 -28.49 17.73
C ALA A 234 14.37 -27.61 18.89
N PHE A 235 13.81 -26.40 19.02
CA PHE A 235 14.20 -25.44 20.08
C PHE A 235 13.94 -26.00 21.50
N TYR A 236 12.74 -26.56 21.73
CA TYR A 236 12.37 -27.12 23.03
C TYR A 236 12.75 -28.60 23.22
N LYS A 237 13.36 -29.24 22.23
CA LYS A 237 13.74 -30.66 22.22
C LYS A 237 12.56 -31.59 22.56
N ILE A 238 11.40 -31.33 21.96
CA ILE A 238 10.18 -32.12 22.13
C ILE A 238 9.77 -32.77 20.81
N SER A 239 9.10 -33.91 20.87
CA SER A 239 8.61 -34.57 19.66
C SER A 239 7.34 -33.84 19.14
N ARG A 240 7.12 -33.92 17.81
CA ARG A 240 5.93 -33.39 17.15
C ARG A 240 4.64 -33.93 17.75
N GLU A 241 4.62 -35.23 18.07
CA GLU A 241 3.47 -35.90 18.71
C GLU A 241 3.14 -35.27 20.07
N ASN A 242 4.16 -34.94 20.86
CA ASN A 242 3.99 -34.29 22.15
C ASN A 242 3.50 -32.86 22.02
N LEU A 243 3.99 -32.11 21.01
CA LEU A 243 3.56 -30.74 20.75
C LEU A 243 2.08 -30.70 20.32
N LEU A 244 1.68 -31.52 19.34
CA LEU A 244 0.34 -31.56 18.77
C LEU A 244 -0.66 -32.35 19.61
N GLY A 245 -0.18 -33.28 20.44
CA GLY A 245 -1.03 -34.18 21.24
C GLY A 245 -1.87 -33.48 22.30
N LYS A 246 -2.79 -34.22 22.93
CA LYS A 246 -3.75 -33.74 23.96
C LYS A 246 -3.17 -33.67 25.37
N SER A 247 -1.89 -34.07 25.59
CA SER A 247 -1.26 -34.08 26.90
C SER A 247 -1.26 -32.69 27.57
N LYS A 248 -1.67 -32.60 28.83
CA LYS A 248 -1.71 -31.36 29.62
C LYS A 248 -0.47 -31.14 30.50
N LYS A 249 0.64 -31.84 30.19
CA LYS A 249 1.89 -31.67 30.95
C LYS A 249 2.35 -30.21 30.88
N LYS A 250 2.77 -29.66 32.01
CA LYS A 250 3.14 -28.25 32.18
C LYS A 250 4.28 -27.84 31.24
N GLU A 251 5.21 -28.75 30.95
CA GLU A 251 6.36 -28.57 30.04
C GLU A 251 5.97 -28.37 28.57
N LEU A 252 4.78 -28.84 28.18
CA LEU A 252 4.29 -28.74 26.79
C LEU A 252 3.35 -27.55 26.55
N VAL A 253 2.91 -26.88 27.63
CA VAL A 253 1.95 -25.78 27.50
C VAL A 253 2.56 -24.55 26.87
N GLN A 254 3.74 -24.12 27.35
CA GLN A 254 4.43 -22.95 26.84
C GLN A 254 4.89 -23.13 25.38
N PRO A 255 5.55 -24.23 24.99
CA PRO A 255 5.88 -24.49 23.59
C PRO A 255 4.69 -24.44 22.64
N ARG A 256 3.53 -24.99 23.06
CA ARG A 256 2.29 -24.94 22.28
C ARG A 256 1.76 -23.54 22.09
N GLN A 257 1.77 -22.75 23.17
CA GLN A 257 1.32 -21.34 23.12
C GLN A 257 2.21 -20.50 22.20
N ILE A 258 3.54 -20.69 22.29
CA ILE A 258 4.50 -20.00 21.42
C ILE A 258 4.34 -20.46 19.97
N CYS A 259 4.13 -21.76 19.71
CA CYS A 259 3.88 -22.28 18.36
C CYS A 259 2.62 -21.64 17.74
N ALA A 260 1.51 -21.64 18.47
CA ALA A 260 0.26 -21.01 18.02
C ALA A 260 0.43 -19.50 17.80
N PHE A 261 1.15 -18.82 18.69
CA PHE A 261 1.48 -17.40 18.56
C PHE A 261 2.29 -17.12 17.30
N LEU A 262 3.37 -17.88 17.04
CA LEU A 262 4.22 -17.72 15.87
C LEU A 262 3.46 -17.99 14.57
N MET A 263 2.57 -18.99 14.55
CA MET A 263 1.68 -19.21 13.39
C MET A 263 0.77 -17.99 13.13
N CYS A 264 0.17 -17.43 14.18
CA CYS A 264 -0.67 -16.23 14.04
C CYS A 264 0.11 -14.98 13.61
N ASP A 265 1.37 -14.87 13.99
CA ASP A 265 2.20 -13.69 13.77
C ASP A 265 2.92 -13.73 12.41
N ILE A 266 3.31 -14.91 11.94
CA ILE A 266 4.09 -15.09 10.71
C ILE A 266 3.19 -15.48 9.51
N MET A 267 2.15 -16.30 9.77
CA MET A 267 1.29 -16.82 8.72
C MET A 267 0.01 -15.97 8.63
N ASN A 268 -0.31 -15.50 7.45
CA ASN A 268 -1.55 -14.74 7.20
C ASN A 268 -2.71 -15.68 6.82
N ILE A 269 -3.01 -16.66 7.69
CA ILE A 269 -4.06 -17.67 7.47
C ILE A 269 -5.16 -17.62 8.54
N PRO A 270 -6.37 -18.11 8.26
CA PRO A 270 -7.47 -18.14 9.22
C PRO A 270 -7.13 -18.93 10.49
N LEU A 271 -7.61 -18.47 11.65
CA LEU A 271 -7.35 -19.10 12.95
C LEU A 271 -7.85 -20.55 13.03
N VAL A 272 -8.87 -20.89 12.25
CA VAL A 272 -9.40 -22.26 12.14
C VAL A 272 -8.33 -23.17 11.52
N SER A 273 -7.68 -22.74 10.45
CA SER A 273 -6.60 -23.51 9.79
C SER A 273 -5.38 -23.67 10.70
N ILE A 274 -5.06 -22.66 11.53
CA ILE A 274 -4.02 -22.78 12.56
C ILE A 274 -4.42 -23.84 13.60
N GLY A 275 -5.70 -23.85 14.02
CA GLY A 275 -6.24 -24.84 14.95
C GLY A 275 -6.09 -26.26 14.41
N GLU A 276 -6.42 -26.48 13.15
CA GLU A 276 -6.25 -27.77 12.44
C GLU A 276 -4.78 -28.21 12.40
N ALA A 277 -3.88 -27.33 12.00
CA ALA A 277 -2.44 -27.58 11.97
C ALA A 277 -1.86 -27.91 13.36
N MET A 278 -2.44 -27.35 14.41
CA MET A 278 -2.08 -27.56 15.82
C MET A 278 -2.73 -28.81 16.43
N GLY A 279 -3.15 -29.79 15.64
CA GLY A 279 -3.72 -31.06 16.09
C GLY A 279 -5.21 -31.00 16.39
N GLY A 280 -5.98 -30.24 15.61
CA GLY A 280 -7.43 -30.13 15.68
C GLY A 280 -7.91 -29.32 16.90
N ARG A 281 -7.21 -28.24 17.24
CA ARG A 281 -7.60 -27.36 18.34
C ARG A 281 -8.61 -26.32 17.87
N ASP A 282 -9.53 -26.00 18.77
CA ASP A 282 -10.52 -24.96 18.52
C ASP A 282 -9.84 -23.57 18.37
N HIS A 283 -10.39 -22.73 17.48
CA HIS A 283 -9.88 -21.39 17.22
C HIS A 283 -9.84 -20.51 18.48
N THR A 284 -10.73 -20.71 19.45
CA THR A 284 -10.72 -20.01 20.74
C THR A 284 -9.48 -20.33 21.55
N THR A 285 -8.99 -21.57 21.47
CA THR A 285 -7.71 -21.99 22.10
C THR A 285 -6.53 -21.25 21.47
N ILE A 286 -6.56 -21.04 20.16
CA ILE A 286 -5.52 -20.30 19.43
C ILE A 286 -5.52 -18.82 19.85
N ILE A 287 -6.71 -18.19 19.93
CA ILE A 287 -6.86 -16.81 20.42
C ILE A 287 -6.27 -16.65 21.83
N HIS A 288 -6.68 -17.50 22.76
CA HIS A 288 -6.15 -17.48 24.14
C HIS A 288 -4.63 -17.67 24.20
N SER A 289 -4.08 -18.57 23.37
CA SER A 289 -2.64 -18.80 23.30
C SER A 289 -1.91 -17.55 22.82
N ARG A 290 -2.42 -16.88 21.78
CA ARG A 290 -1.89 -15.63 21.22
C ARG A 290 -1.92 -14.51 22.26
N GLU A 291 -3.03 -14.28 22.94
CA GLU A 291 -3.19 -13.24 23.96
C GLU A 291 -2.24 -13.47 25.13
N LYS A 292 -2.13 -14.72 25.58
CA LYS A 292 -1.27 -15.08 26.69
C LYS A 292 0.21 -14.84 26.38
N VAL A 293 0.67 -15.23 25.18
CA VAL A 293 2.06 -14.96 24.78
C VAL A 293 2.29 -13.47 24.61
N ASN A 294 1.37 -12.71 24.00
CA ASN A 294 1.45 -11.25 23.89
C ASN A 294 1.62 -10.57 25.25
N ASN A 295 0.91 -11.05 26.27
CA ASN A 295 1.05 -10.52 27.63
C ASN A 295 2.38 -10.92 28.28
N LEU A 296 2.87 -12.14 28.02
CA LEU A 296 4.15 -12.60 28.54
C LEU A 296 5.33 -11.85 27.90
N LEU A 297 5.25 -11.50 26.63
CA LEU A 297 6.28 -10.71 25.94
C LEU A 297 6.51 -9.33 26.55
N LYS A 298 5.49 -8.76 27.24
CA LYS A 298 5.58 -7.45 27.89
C LYS A 298 6.24 -7.48 29.28
N VAL A 299 6.24 -8.64 29.95
CA VAL A 299 6.63 -8.78 31.36
C VAL A 299 7.71 -9.82 31.60
N ASN A 300 8.15 -10.58 30.60
CA ASN A 300 9.09 -11.68 30.75
C ASN A 300 10.14 -11.70 29.63
N ASP A 301 11.29 -11.12 29.90
CA ASP A 301 12.42 -11.00 28.95
C ASP A 301 12.91 -12.38 28.44
N ARG A 302 12.80 -13.43 29.24
CA ARG A 302 13.18 -14.78 28.83
C ARG A 302 12.28 -15.29 27.72
N VAL A 303 10.95 -15.12 27.85
CA VAL A 303 9.99 -15.54 26.82
C VAL A 303 10.16 -14.71 25.55
N ALA A 304 10.43 -13.42 25.69
CA ALA A 304 10.71 -12.53 24.57
C ALA A 304 11.94 -13.00 23.77
N LYS A 305 13.01 -13.39 24.48
CA LYS A 305 14.23 -13.95 23.87
C LYS A 305 13.96 -15.29 23.17
N GLU A 306 13.26 -16.22 23.83
CA GLU A 306 12.88 -17.52 23.23
C GLU A 306 12.09 -17.36 21.94
N VAL A 307 11.10 -16.45 21.90
CA VAL A 307 10.29 -16.15 20.72
C VAL A 307 11.14 -15.56 19.59
N ASN A 308 12.04 -14.62 19.90
CA ASN A 308 12.94 -14.01 18.91
C ASN A 308 13.95 -15.03 18.36
N ASP A 309 14.51 -15.88 19.20
CA ASP A 309 15.46 -16.93 18.77
C ASP A 309 14.76 -17.90 17.81
N ILE A 310 13.54 -18.34 18.13
CA ILE A 310 12.75 -19.22 17.25
C ILE A 310 12.37 -18.52 15.94
N LYS A 311 11.96 -17.24 15.98
CA LYS A 311 11.71 -16.43 14.76
C LYS A 311 12.94 -16.37 13.86
N ASN A 312 14.11 -16.14 14.45
CA ASN A 312 15.37 -16.11 13.70
C ASN A 312 15.71 -17.46 13.05
N ILE A 313 15.38 -18.59 13.71
CA ILE A 313 15.56 -19.93 13.13
C ILE A 313 14.60 -20.12 11.94
N ILE A 314 13.35 -19.68 12.05
CA ILE A 314 12.33 -19.81 11.01
C ILE A 314 12.65 -18.96 9.78
N LEU A 315 13.19 -17.75 9.96
CA LEU A 315 13.39 -16.74 8.92
C LEU A 315 14.81 -16.74 8.30
N LYS A 316 15.78 -17.43 8.92
CA LYS A 316 17.20 -17.44 8.50
C LYS A 316 17.65 -18.63 7.68
N GLN A 317 16.78 -19.57 7.35
CA GLN A 317 17.16 -20.72 6.50
C GLN A 317 16.62 -20.58 5.10
#